data_791a7674dbc642fc9d19f32318523a69
#
_entry.id   791a7674dbc642fc9d19f32318523a69
#
_cell.length_a   1.000
_cell.length_b   1.000
_cell.length_c   1.000
_cell.angle_alpha   90.00
_cell.angle_beta   90.00
_cell.angle_gamma   90.00
#
_symmetry.space_group_name_H-M   'P 1'
#
loop_
_entity.id
_entity.type
_entity.pdbx_description
1 polymer ?
#
loop_
_entity_poly.entity_id
_entity_poly.type
_entity_poly.pdbx_seq_one_letter_code
_entity_poly.pdbx_strand_id
1 'polypeptide(L)'
;MPVKQRHTATRVYERLVAECGFTGSYSSVRRWVKRWRREHRVESDGFAELEWAPGSAQVDFGQARAVVAGVERVVHFLVVSFPYSNMRWVVALPGETSECVCQGLLWIFERMGMAPRVVVFDNATGVGHRRPDGTAARTRLFSLFRAHYGFGPRFRDPYSGHGKGSVENAVGFVRRNLMMPMPSDESFQTLTRVWLDECGRVAGSDHCRHDVPVIELFEAEKDHMLPLPGVRFDPCDWRSVKTDKTGAAAIDANRYPAGPK
;
A
#
# COMPACT_ATOMS: atom_id res chain seq x y z
N MET A 1 -13.28 27.12 -13.66
CA MET A 1 -11.89 26.80 -13.99
C MET A 1 -11.51 25.50 -13.30
N PRO A 2 -10.97 24.47 -14.00
CA PRO A 2 -10.62 23.18 -13.42
C PRO A 2 -9.66 23.33 -12.22
N VAL A 3 -9.80 22.49 -11.19
CA VAL A 3 -9.00 22.58 -9.96
C VAL A 3 -7.49 22.53 -10.24
N LYS A 4 -7.08 21.74 -11.23
CA LYS A 4 -5.67 21.62 -11.65
C LYS A 4 -5.10 22.86 -12.35
N GLN A 5 -5.94 23.79 -12.78
CA GLN A 5 -5.55 25.06 -13.45
C GLN A 5 -5.68 26.29 -12.54
N ARG A 6 -5.99 26.10 -11.25
CA ARG A 6 -6.05 27.22 -10.31
C ARG A 6 -4.66 27.65 -9.90
N HIS A 7 -4.41 28.95 -9.89
CA HIS A 7 -3.12 29.51 -9.45
C HIS A 7 -2.76 29.09 -8.03
N THR A 8 -1.50 28.74 -7.80
CA THR A 8 -0.95 28.57 -6.44
C THR A 8 -0.89 29.93 -5.74
N ALA A 9 -0.79 29.95 -4.40
CA ALA A 9 -0.63 31.22 -3.67
C ALA A 9 0.67 31.94 -4.07
N THR A 10 1.72 31.20 -4.39
CA THR A 10 2.97 31.74 -4.94
C THR A 10 2.74 32.43 -6.26
N ARG A 11 2.05 31.79 -7.18
CA ARG A 11 1.76 32.37 -8.50
C ARG A 11 0.86 33.60 -8.39
N VAL A 12 -0.10 33.62 -7.46
CA VAL A 12 -0.93 34.82 -7.18
C VAL A 12 -0.06 35.96 -6.68
N TYR A 13 0.87 35.68 -5.76
CA TYR A 13 1.80 36.68 -5.24
C TYR A 13 2.71 37.26 -6.33
N GLU A 14 3.34 36.40 -7.14
CA GLU A 14 4.21 36.83 -8.26
C GLU A 14 3.46 37.74 -9.24
N ARG A 15 2.22 37.40 -9.59
CA ARG A 15 1.40 38.22 -10.48
C ARG A 15 0.99 39.55 -9.84
N LEU A 16 0.64 39.55 -8.57
CA LEU A 16 0.33 40.80 -7.85
C LEU A 16 1.53 41.75 -7.81
N VAL A 17 2.73 41.23 -7.61
CA VAL A 17 3.95 42.03 -7.66
C VAL A 17 4.19 42.56 -9.07
N ALA A 18 4.15 41.68 -10.09
CA ALA A 18 4.49 42.01 -11.46
C ALA A 18 3.42 42.89 -12.16
N GLU A 19 2.16 42.63 -11.94
CA GLU A 19 1.06 43.24 -12.68
C GLU A 19 0.42 44.45 -11.93
N CYS A 20 0.46 44.43 -10.58
CA CYS A 20 -0.20 45.42 -9.74
C CYS A 20 0.76 46.20 -8.83
N GLY A 21 2.07 45.95 -8.90
CA GLY A 21 3.04 46.65 -8.04
C GLY A 21 2.86 46.38 -6.54
N PHE A 22 2.34 45.20 -6.17
CA PHE A 22 2.06 44.84 -4.78
C PHE A 22 3.33 44.78 -3.93
N THR A 23 3.39 45.54 -2.86
CA THR A 23 4.54 45.66 -1.95
C THR A 23 4.39 44.87 -0.64
N GLY A 24 3.28 44.17 -0.46
CA GLY A 24 3.00 43.35 0.73
C GLY A 24 3.73 42.02 0.77
N SER A 25 3.67 41.32 1.91
CA SER A 25 4.38 40.06 2.09
C SER A 25 3.65 38.87 1.45
N TYR A 26 4.43 37.85 1.04
CA TYR A 26 3.90 36.56 0.57
C TYR A 26 2.97 35.90 1.60
N SER A 27 3.29 35.99 2.89
CA SER A 27 2.51 35.41 3.98
C SER A 27 1.09 36.01 4.05
N SER A 28 0.93 37.28 3.75
CA SER A 28 -0.38 37.96 3.68
C SER A 28 -1.21 37.42 2.52
N VAL A 29 -0.62 37.30 1.33
CA VAL A 29 -1.29 36.74 0.15
C VAL A 29 -1.66 35.27 0.38
N ARG A 30 -0.76 34.46 0.94
CA ARG A 30 -1.01 33.05 1.27
C ARG A 30 -2.20 32.90 2.22
N ARG A 31 -2.29 33.74 3.26
CA ARG A 31 -3.38 33.76 4.24
C ARG A 31 -4.70 34.14 3.59
N TRP A 32 -4.67 35.16 2.75
CA TRP A 32 -5.83 35.62 2.00
C TRP A 32 -6.34 34.54 1.01
N VAL A 33 -5.46 33.94 0.20
CA VAL A 33 -5.81 32.86 -0.73
C VAL A 33 -6.39 31.65 0.02
N LYS A 34 -5.86 31.31 1.22
CA LYS A 34 -6.39 30.24 2.07
C LYS A 34 -7.81 30.55 2.54
N ARG A 35 -8.05 31.81 2.99
CA ARG A 35 -9.38 32.27 3.42
C ARG A 35 -10.36 32.29 2.26
N TRP A 36 -9.98 32.89 1.15
CA TRP A 36 -10.81 32.98 -0.05
C TRP A 36 -11.21 31.61 -0.58
N ARG A 37 -10.29 30.65 -0.64
CA ARG A 37 -10.58 29.26 -1.03
C ARG A 37 -11.55 28.56 -0.09
N ARG A 38 -11.56 28.90 1.18
CA ARG A 38 -12.50 28.36 2.16
C ARG A 38 -13.90 28.96 1.96
N GLU A 39 -13.99 30.29 1.73
CA GLU A 39 -15.25 31.03 1.55
C GLU A 39 -15.90 30.73 0.20
N HIS A 40 -15.08 30.52 -0.84
CA HIS A 40 -15.53 30.21 -2.20
C HIS A 40 -15.34 28.73 -2.56
N ARG A 41 -15.35 27.89 -1.55
CA ARG A 41 -15.45 26.44 -1.76
C ARG A 41 -16.87 26.22 -2.31
N VAL A 42 -17.00 26.12 -3.66
CA VAL A 42 -18.18 25.52 -4.26
C VAL A 42 -18.30 24.17 -3.57
N GLU A 43 -19.39 23.91 -2.88
CA GLU A 43 -19.74 22.58 -2.42
C GLU A 43 -19.69 21.74 -3.69
N SER A 44 -18.56 21.09 -3.92
CA SER A 44 -18.48 20.01 -4.90
C SER A 44 -19.52 19.04 -4.41
N ASP A 45 -20.48 18.69 -5.28
CA ASP A 45 -21.49 17.66 -5.09
C ASP A 45 -21.00 16.66 -4.07
N GLY A 46 -21.75 16.53 -2.96
CA GLY A 46 -21.25 15.92 -1.73
C GLY A 46 -20.43 14.68 -2.04
N PHE A 47 -19.17 14.72 -1.69
CA PHE A 47 -18.35 13.49 -1.70
C PHE A 47 -19.05 12.57 -0.72
N ALA A 48 -19.85 11.63 -1.24
CA ALA A 48 -20.32 10.54 -0.42
C ALA A 48 -19.05 9.92 0.19
N GLU A 49 -18.90 10.05 1.51
CA GLU A 49 -17.84 9.35 2.21
C GLU A 49 -18.01 7.87 1.86
N LEU A 50 -17.01 7.29 1.26
CA LEU A 50 -17.03 5.87 0.95
C LEU A 50 -17.01 5.15 2.30
N GLU A 51 -18.16 4.69 2.75
CA GLU A 51 -18.24 3.81 3.90
C GLU A 51 -17.65 2.46 3.51
N TRP A 52 -16.55 2.13 4.14
CA TRP A 52 -15.92 0.84 3.95
C TRP A 52 -16.57 -0.19 4.85
N ALA A 53 -17.04 -1.27 4.26
CA ALA A 53 -17.52 -2.41 5.03
C ALA A 53 -16.38 -2.99 5.87
N PRO A 54 -16.61 -3.33 7.16
CA PRO A 54 -15.61 -3.99 7.98
C PRO A 54 -15.15 -5.30 7.33
N GLY A 55 -13.89 -5.68 7.55
CA GLY A 55 -13.25 -6.82 6.91
C GLY A 55 -12.79 -6.58 5.46
N SER A 56 -12.82 -5.33 5.00
CA SER A 56 -12.28 -4.91 3.70
C SER A 56 -10.92 -4.25 3.86
N ALA A 57 -9.94 -4.67 3.05
CA ALA A 57 -8.59 -4.15 3.06
C ALA A 57 -8.21 -3.47 1.74
N GLN A 58 -7.31 -2.50 1.80
CA GLN A 58 -6.64 -1.88 0.65
C GLN A 58 -5.16 -2.21 0.69
N VAL A 59 -4.61 -2.55 -0.47
CA VAL A 59 -3.19 -2.88 -0.64
C VAL A 59 -2.55 -1.86 -1.56
N ASP A 60 -1.41 -1.35 -1.13
CA ASP A 60 -0.58 -0.44 -1.92
C ASP A 60 0.90 -0.76 -1.73
N PHE A 61 1.72 -0.29 -2.66
CA PHE A 61 3.16 -0.43 -2.63
C PHE A 61 3.85 0.91 -2.46
N GLY A 62 4.98 0.88 -1.80
CA GLY A 62 5.90 2.00 -1.72
C GLY A 62 7.34 1.53 -1.76
N GLN A 63 8.23 2.49 -1.91
CA GLN A 63 9.66 2.25 -1.91
C GLN A 63 10.34 3.19 -0.92
N ALA A 64 11.36 2.69 -0.24
CA ALA A 64 12.24 3.44 0.64
C ALA A 64 13.65 2.86 0.63
N ARG A 65 14.62 3.60 1.18
CA ARG A 65 15.96 3.08 1.42
C ARG A 65 16.03 2.43 2.80
N ALA A 66 16.71 1.31 2.87
CA ALA A 66 17.04 0.63 4.12
C ALA A 66 18.38 -0.11 3.97
N VAL A 67 19.01 -0.40 5.09
CA VAL A 67 20.18 -1.27 5.14
C VAL A 67 19.70 -2.69 5.45
N VAL A 68 19.94 -3.63 4.54
CA VAL A 68 19.57 -5.03 4.71
C VAL A 68 20.83 -5.89 4.52
N ALA A 69 21.16 -6.67 5.52
CA ALA A 69 22.40 -7.46 5.57
C ALA A 69 23.67 -6.58 5.38
N GLY A 70 23.68 -5.40 6.00
CA GLY A 70 24.80 -4.46 5.91
C GLY A 70 24.90 -3.67 4.58
N VAL A 71 23.98 -3.88 3.65
CA VAL A 71 23.99 -3.20 2.34
C VAL A 71 22.81 -2.26 2.21
N GLU A 72 23.07 -0.97 1.92
CA GLU A 72 22.01 -0.02 1.58
C GLU A 72 21.38 -0.39 0.23
N ARG A 73 20.06 -0.50 0.21
CA ARG A 73 19.30 -0.83 -0.99
C ARG A 73 17.91 -0.20 -0.98
N VAL A 74 17.28 -0.16 -2.13
CA VAL A 74 15.86 0.15 -2.25
C VAL A 74 15.08 -1.07 -1.77
N VAL A 75 14.25 -0.86 -0.76
CA VAL A 75 13.32 -1.85 -0.23
C VAL A 75 11.92 -1.48 -0.70
N HIS A 76 11.22 -2.43 -1.28
CA HIS A 76 9.81 -2.33 -1.55
C HIS A 76 9.04 -2.66 -0.27
N PHE A 77 7.96 -1.96 -0.03
CA PHE A 77 7.10 -2.31 1.09
C PHE A 77 5.65 -2.40 0.64
N LEU A 78 4.97 -3.40 1.14
CA LEU A 78 3.55 -3.61 0.94
C LEU A 78 2.82 -3.13 2.18
N VAL A 79 1.83 -2.26 1.97
CA VAL A 79 0.95 -1.74 3.01
C VAL A 79 -0.42 -2.34 2.82
N VAL A 80 -0.96 -2.97 3.86
CA VAL A 80 -2.37 -3.36 3.94
C VAL A 80 -3.05 -2.44 4.94
N SER A 81 -4.00 -1.66 4.49
CA SER A 81 -4.78 -0.75 5.32
C SER A 81 -6.24 -1.18 5.39
N PHE A 82 -6.83 -1.05 6.58
CA PHE A 82 -8.24 -1.32 6.86
C PHE A 82 -8.94 0.02 7.09
N PRO A 83 -9.66 0.53 6.09
CA PRO A 83 -10.23 1.88 6.18
C PRO A 83 -11.32 2.02 7.25
N TYR A 84 -11.97 0.93 7.64
CA TYR A 84 -12.97 0.94 8.71
C TYR A 84 -12.34 1.26 10.07
N SER A 85 -11.34 0.48 10.49
CA SER A 85 -10.62 0.66 11.76
C SER A 85 -9.44 1.61 11.69
N ASN A 86 -9.01 2.00 10.50
CA ASN A 86 -7.76 2.74 10.23
C ASN A 86 -6.49 1.94 10.60
N MET A 87 -6.61 0.62 10.79
CA MET A 87 -5.46 -0.26 11.01
C MET A 87 -4.58 -0.37 9.77
N ARG A 88 -3.28 -0.50 9.99
CA ARG A 88 -2.29 -0.64 8.91
C ARG A 88 -1.26 -1.68 9.29
N TRP A 89 -0.94 -2.54 8.34
CA TRP A 89 0.15 -3.49 8.43
C TRP A 89 1.13 -3.26 7.30
N VAL A 90 2.41 -3.37 7.59
CA VAL A 90 3.50 -3.08 6.64
C VAL A 90 4.53 -4.19 6.69
N VAL A 91 4.97 -4.63 5.51
CA VAL A 91 6.02 -5.65 5.35
C VAL A 91 7.06 -5.20 4.35
N ALA A 92 8.31 -5.60 4.58
CA ALA A 92 9.45 -5.31 3.70
C ALA A 92 9.63 -6.44 2.68
N LEU A 93 9.85 -6.08 1.42
CA LEU A 93 9.96 -7.02 0.31
C LEU A 93 11.15 -6.64 -0.60
N PRO A 94 11.78 -7.62 -1.28
CA PRO A 94 12.83 -7.33 -2.24
C PRO A 94 12.32 -6.77 -3.57
N GLY A 95 11.01 -6.85 -3.86
CA GLY A 95 10.39 -6.41 -5.10
C GLY A 95 8.87 -6.47 -5.04
N GLU A 96 8.24 -6.36 -6.21
CA GLU A 96 6.77 -6.35 -6.39
C GLU A 96 6.29 -7.52 -7.27
N THR A 97 7.04 -8.64 -7.28
CA THR A 97 6.64 -9.85 -8.02
C THR A 97 5.45 -10.54 -7.37
N SER A 98 4.85 -11.53 -8.05
CA SER A 98 3.74 -12.30 -7.48
C SER A 98 4.10 -13.03 -6.21
N GLU A 99 5.32 -13.56 -6.13
CA GLU A 99 5.86 -14.23 -4.95
C GLU A 99 5.98 -13.23 -3.79
N CYS A 100 6.52 -12.04 -4.07
CA CYS A 100 6.64 -10.96 -3.08
C CYS A 100 5.27 -10.55 -2.54
N VAL A 101 4.28 -10.36 -3.42
CA VAL A 101 2.91 -10.00 -3.01
C VAL A 101 2.29 -11.10 -2.15
N CYS A 102 2.33 -12.35 -2.61
CA CYS A 102 1.77 -13.48 -1.87
C CYS A 102 2.47 -13.67 -0.52
N GLN A 103 3.81 -13.55 -0.48
CA GLN A 103 4.57 -13.66 0.76
C GLN A 103 4.25 -12.51 1.73
N GLY A 104 4.13 -11.28 1.23
CA GLY A 104 3.80 -10.12 2.05
C GLY A 104 2.40 -10.22 2.65
N LEU A 105 1.41 -10.60 1.84
CA LEU A 105 0.05 -10.83 2.33
C LEU A 105 -0.01 -12.00 3.32
N LEU A 106 0.74 -13.08 3.07
CA LEU A 106 0.84 -14.23 3.98
C LEU A 106 1.33 -13.80 5.36
N TRP A 107 2.43 -13.06 5.46
CA TRP A 107 2.95 -12.56 6.75
C TRP A 107 1.95 -11.70 7.49
N ILE A 108 1.20 -10.85 6.77
CA ILE A 108 0.17 -10.00 7.37
C ILE A 108 -1.01 -10.85 7.85
N PHE A 109 -1.50 -11.81 7.05
CA PHE A 109 -2.61 -12.68 7.44
C PHE A 109 -2.25 -13.53 8.65
N GLU A 110 -1.03 -14.08 8.69
CA GLU A 110 -0.51 -14.81 9.86
C GLU A 110 -0.42 -13.91 11.10
N ARG A 111 0.02 -12.66 10.95
CA ARG A 111 0.08 -11.69 12.07
C ARG A 111 -1.32 -11.34 12.60
N MET A 112 -2.30 -11.21 11.74
CA MET A 112 -3.69 -10.92 12.12
C MET A 112 -4.45 -12.14 12.65
N GLY A 113 -4.05 -13.34 12.22
CA GLY A 113 -4.77 -14.58 12.46
C GLY A 113 -6.03 -14.75 11.59
N MET A 114 -6.28 -13.84 10.66
CA MET A 114 -7.47 -13.79 9.79
C MET A 114 -7.08 -13.29 8.39
N ALA A 115 -7.94 -13.52 7.40
CA ALA A 115 -7.84 -12.93 6.07
C ALA A 115 -9.03 -12.02 5.79
N PRO A 116 -8.84 -10.83 5.16
CA PRO A 116 -9.95 -9.95 4.81
C PRO A 116 -10.88 -10.60 3.78
N ARG A 117 -12.18 -10.27 3.81
CA ARG A 117 -13.14 -10.79 2.79
C ARG A 117 -12.90 -10.16 1.42
N VAL A 118 -12.54 -8.90 1.39
CA VAL A 118 -12.30 -8.14 0.16
C VAL A 118 -10.95 -7.44 0.27
N VAL A 119 -10.15 -7.59 -0.77
CA VAL A 119 -8.85 -6.92 -0.89
C VAL A 119 -8.84 -6.08 -2.15
N VAL A 120 -8.69 -4.77 -1.99
CA VAL A 120 -8.65 -3.80 -3.09
C VAL A 120 -7.21 -3.47 -3.41
N PHE A 121 -6.82 -3.66 -4.66
CA PHE A 121 -5.48 -3.38 -5.16
C PHE A 121 -5.48 -2.11 -6.03
N ASP A 122 -4.50 -1.24 -5.82
CA ASP A 122 -4.22 -0.12 -6.72
C ASP A 122 -3.00 -0.48 -7.58
N ASN A 123 -3.25 -0.85 -8.85
CA ASN A 123 -2.22 -1.14 -9.87
C ASN A 123 -1.05 -2.06 -9.46
N ALA A 124 -1.30 -3.09 -8.66
CA ALA A 124 -0.26 -4.03 -8.24
C ALA A 124 0.13 -4.99 -9.38
N THR A 125 1.24 -4.75 -10.05
CA THR A 125 1.74 -5.58 -11.16
C THR A 125 1.98 -7.04 -10.77
N GLY A 126 2.43 -7.31 -9.55
CA GLY A 126 2.59 -8.65 -8.99
C GLY A 126 1.29 -9.43 -8.79
N VAL A 127 0.15 -8.76 -8.72
CA VAL A 127 -1.20 -9.38 -8.64
C VAL A 127 -1.72 -9.71 -10.03
N GLY A 128 -1.42 -8.84 -11.00
CA GLY A 128 -1.89 -8.94 -12.37
C GLY A 128 -1.89 -7.58 -13.05
N HIS A 129 -2.34 -7.56 -14.28
CA HIS A 129 -2.49 -6.34 -15.06
C HIS A 129 -3.88 -6.27 -15.69
N ARG A 130 -4.36 -5.07 -15.89
CA ARG A 130 -5.63 -4.84 -16.55
C ARG A 130 -5.45 -5.00 -18.06
N ARG A 131 -6.32 -5.78 -18.68
CA ARG A 131 -6.36 -5.91 -20.13
C ARG A 131 -7.08 -4.71 -20.77
N PRO A 132 -6.87 -4.45 -22.07
CA PRO A 132 -7.57 -3.39 -22.79
C PRO A 132 -9.10 -3.51 -22.75
N ASP A 133 -9.64 -4.73 -22.60
CA ASP A 133 -11.06 -5.02 -22.48
C ASP A 133 -11.65 -4.73 -21.06
N GLY A 134 -10.83 -4.18 -20.15
CA GLY A 134 -11.21 -3.87 -18.78
C GLY A 134 -11.14 -5.06 -17.81
N THR A 135 -10.87 -6.28 -18.29
CA THR A 135 -10.71 -7.46 -17.44
C THR A 135 -9.33 -7.46 -16.75
N ALA A 136 -9.25 -8.01 -15.54
CA ALA A 136 -7.99 -8.17 -14.83
C ALA A 136 -7.37 -9.54 -15.13
N ALA A 137 -6.22 -9.54 -15.82
CA ALA A 137 -5.41 -10.75 -15.97
C ALA A 137 -4.58 -10.92 -14.69
N ARG A 138 -4.94 -11.91 -13.87
CA ARG A 138 -4.21 -12.25 -12.64
C ARG A 138 -3.08 -13.23 -12.94
N THR A 139 -2.00 -13.15 -12.16
CA THR A 139 -0.96 -14.18 -12.22
C THR A 139 -1.51 -15.50 -11.68
N ARG A 140 -0.94 -16.63 -12.13
CA ARG A 140 -1.34 -17.96 -11.68
C ARG A 140 -1.15 -18.12 -10.16
N LEU A 141 0.01 -17.72 -9.65
CA LEU A 141 0.34 -17.83 -8.23
C LEU A 141 -0.64 -17.04 -7.37
N PHE A 142 -0.92 -15.77 -7.72
CA PHE A 142 -1.89 -14.97 -7.00
C PHE A 142 -3.33 -15.55 -7.06
N SER A 143 -3.70 -16.15 -8.19
CA SER A 143 -5.01 -16.81 -8.34
C SER A 143 -5.16 -18.01 -7.39
N LEU A 144 -4.09 -18.80 -7.21
CA LEU A 144 -4.03 -19.90 -6.25
C LEU A 144 -4.06 -19.38 -4.80
N PHE A 145 -3.26 -18.36 -4.50
CA PHE A 145 -3.22 -17.72 -3.18
C PHE A 145 -4.60 -17.20 -2.77
N ARG A 146 -5.24 -16.45 -3.65
CA ARG A 146 -6.60 -15.94 -3.43
C ARG A 146 -7.61 -17.06 -3.17
N ALA A 147 -7.57 -18.13 -3.97
CA ALA A 147 -8.46 -19.26 -3.82
C ALA A 147 -8.24 -19.97 -2.48
N HIS A 148 -6.99 -20.11 -2.05
CA HIS A 148 -6.63 -20.74 -0.79
C HIS A 148 -7.18 -19.98 0.43
N TYR A 149 -7.06 -18.64 0.46
CA TYR A 149 -7.57 -17.80 1.57
C TYR A 149 -9.02 -17.34 1.39
N GLY A 150 -9.63 -17.56 0.24
CA GLY A 150 -11.06 -17.31 0.00
C GLY A 150 -11.46 -15.85 -0.21
N PHE A 151 -10.52 -14.90 -0.27
CA PHE A 151 -10.87 -13.48 -0.39
C PHE A 151 -11.24 -13.05 -1.82
N GLY A 152 -12.07 -12.01 -1.93
CA GLY A 152 -12.45 -11.36 -3.18
C GLY A 152 -11.52 -10.21 -3.56
N PRO A 153 -10.65 -10.35 -4.59
CA PRO A 153 -9.83 -9.24 -5.03
C PRO A 153 -10.64 -8.27 -5.88
N ARG A 154 -10.48 -6.97 -5.65
CA ARG A 154 -10.99 -5.89 -6.49
C ARG A 154 -9.84 -5.04 -6.98
N PHE A 155 -9.93 -4.58 -8.22
CA PHE A 155 -8.96 -3.64 -8.80
C PHE A 155 -9.64 -2.28 -8.92
N ARG A 156 -8.92 -1.25 -8.50
CA ARG A 156 -9.43 0.10 -8.54
C ARG A 156 -9.50 0.62 -9.96
N ASP A 157 -10.53 1.40 -10.26
CA ASP A 157 -10.61 2.09 -11.54
C ASP A 157 -9.63 3.26 -11.58
N PRO A 158 -8.84 3.42 -12.67
CA PRO A 158 -7.77 4.43 -12.76
C PRO A 158 -8.25 5.88 -12.59
N TYR A 159 -9.57 6.13 -12.71
CA TYR A 159 -10.16 7.47 -12.67
C TYR A 159 -11.05 7.70 -11.45
N SER A 160 -11.20 6.75 -10.53
CA SER A 160 -11.99 6.94 -9.31
C SER A 160 -11.16 7.65 -8.24
N GLY A 161 -11.21 8.98 -8.23
CA GLY A 161 -10.50 9.84 -7.26
C GLY A 161 -10.99 9.73 -5.82
N HIS A 162 -12.11 9.05 -5.56
CA HIS A 162 -12.82 9.06 -4.29
C HIS A 162 -12.26 8.16 -3.18
N GLY A 163 -11.29 7.33 -3.45
CA GLY A 163 -10.69 6.46 -2.44
C GLY A 163 -9.19 6.72 -2.18
N LYS A 164 -8.60 7.74 -2.83
CA LYS A 164 -7.16 7.98 -2.83
C LYS A 164 -6.61 8.53 -1.51
N GLY A 165 -7.44 9.20 -0.73
CA GLY A 165 -7.01 9.91 0.48
C GLY A 165 -6.52 8.99 1.62
N SER A 166 -7.09 7.80 1.80
CA SER A 166 -6.70 6.90 2.90
C SER A 166 -5.43 6.11 2.58
N VAL A 167 -5.25 5.69 1.33
CA VAL A 167 -4.09 4.87 0.89
C VAL A 167 -2.84 5.74 0.70
N GLU A 168 -2.94 6.91 0.06
CA GLU A 168 -1.83 7.88 -0.01
C GLU A 168 -1.38 8.33 1.38
N ASN A 169 -2.32 8.42 2.34
CA ASN A 169 -2.01 8.64 3.75
C ASN A 169 -1.28 7.45 4.38
N ALA A 170 -1.59 6.20 4.01
CA ALA A 170 -0.93 5.02 4.56
C ALA A 170 0.54 4.94 4.13
N VAL A 171 0.85 5.08 2.84
CA VAL A 171 2.24 5.11 2.34
C VAL A 171 3.03 6.29 2.94
N GLY A 172 2.40 7.46 3.00
CA GLY A 172 2.99 8.65 3.63
C GLY A 172 3.24 8.46 5.14
N PHE A 173 2.34 7.79 5.84
CA PHE A 173 2.51 7.43 7.24
C PHE A 173 3.70 6.50 7.44
N VAL A 174 3.79 5.43 6.64
CA VAL A 174 4.90 4.47 6.69
C VAL A 174 6.24 5.18 6.51
N ARG A 175 6.37 6.02 5.48
CA ARG A 175 7.62 6.76 5.22
C ARG A 175 8.05 7.65 6.38
N ARG A 176 7.11 8.27 7.09
CA ARG A 176 7.43 9.17 8.21
C ARG A 176 7.67 8.45 9.54
N ASN A 177 7.03 7.31 9.76
CA ASN A 177 7.03 6.64 11.07
C ASN A 177 7.90 5.37 11.12
N LEU A 178 8.05 4.67 9.99
CA LEU A 178 8.82 3.42 9.93
C LEU A 178 10.15 3.56 9.17
N MET A 179 10.29 4.62 8.33
CA MET A 179 11.47 4.80 7.49
C MET A 179 12.41 5.91 8.00
N MET A 180 12.09 6.52 9.14
CA MET A 180 12.92 7.55 9.76
C MET A 180 13.10 7.26 11.26
N PRO A 181 14.36 7.08 11.72
CA PRO A 181 15.61 7.02 10.96
C PRO A 181 15.64 5.86 9.96
N MET A 182 16.58 5.89 8.99
CA MET A 182 16.70 4.83 7.98
C MET A 182 16.83 3.46 8.65
N PRO A 183 15.91 2.52 8.36
CA PRO A 183 15.90 1.22 9.02
C PRO A 183 17.11 0.37 8.59
N SER A 184 17.60 -0.44 9.53
CA SER A 184 18.72 -1.37 9.30
C SER A 184 18.44 -2.69 9.99
N ASP A 185 18.52 -3.79 9.24
CA ASP A 185 18.28 -5.13 9.77
C ASP A 185 19.07 -6.20 8.99
N GLU A 186 19.13 -7.42 9.53
CA GLU A 186 19.86 -8.53 8.95
C GLU A 186 19.19 -9.12 7.70
N SER A 187 17.85 -9.04 7.63
CA SER A 187 17.08 -9.62 6.52
C SER A 187 15.74 -8.89 6.31
N PHE A 188 15.10 -9.12 5.16
CA PHE A 188 13.73 -8.65 4.92
C PHE A 188 12.73 -9.24 5.93
N GLN A 189 12.96 -10.45 6.39
CA GLN A 189 12.07 -11.12 7.34
C GLN A 189 12.15 -10.49 8.74
N THR A 190 13.35 -10.21 9.23
CA THR A 190 13.55 -9.53 10.52
C THR A 190 13.04 -8.11 10.49
N LEU A 191 13.33 -7.37 9.40
CA LEU A 191 12.80 -6.03 9.17
C LEU A 191 11.25 -6.02 9.14
N THR A 192 10.65 -7.00 8.47
CA THR A 192 9.19 -7.17 8.44
C THR A 192 8.62 -7.38 9.85
N ARG A 193 9.24 -8.23 10.66
CA ARG A 193 8.80 -8.46 12.03
C ARG A 193 8.81 -7.18 12.86
N VAL A 194 9.90 -6.42 12.78
CA VAL A 194 10.03 -5.12 13.47
C VAL A 194 8.92 -4.16 13.03
N TRP A 195 8.64 -4.08 11.74
CA TRP A 195 7.58 -3.20 11.23
C TRP A 195 6.18 -3.64 11.62
N LEU A 196 5.90 -4.94 11.63
CA LEU A 196 4.62 -5.48 12.10
C LEU A 196 4.40 -5.21 13.59
N ASP A 197 5.44 -5.32 14.42
CA ASP A 197 5.36 -5.01 15.85
C ASP A 197 5.13 -3.51 16.07
N GLU A 198 5.80 -2.65 15.31
CA GLU A 198 5.60 -1.20 15.37
C GLU A 198 4.21 -0.78 14.88
N CYS A 199 3.66 -1.41 13.84
CA CYS A 199 2.27 -1.20 13.43
C CYS A 199 1.28 -1.52 14.55
N GLY A 200 1.48 -2.64 15.26
CA GLY A 200 0.68 -3.00 16.43
C GLY A 200 0.80 -1.98 17.57
N ARG A 201 2.02 -1.49 17.84
CA ARG A 201 2.26 -0.47 18.87
C ARG A 201 1.54 0.85 18.55
N VAL A 202 1.63 1.31 17.31
CA VAL A 202 0.98 2.56 16.87
C VAL A 202 -0.54 2.42 16.89
N ALA A 203 -1.08 1.24 16.60
CA ALA A 203 -2.52 0.97 16.65
C ALA A 203 -3.13 1.09 18.07
N GLY A 204 -2.30 1.16 19.12
CA GLY A 204 -2.74 1.50 20.47
C GLY A 204 -3.16 2.96 20.66
N SER A 205 -2.93 3.83 19.65
CA SER A 205 -3.39 5.23 19.68
C SER A 205 -4.86 5.34 19.29
N ASP A 206 -5.52 6.40 19.78
CA ASP A 206 -6.93 6.65 19.47
C ASP A 206 -7.19 6.85 17.98
N HIS A 207 -8.31 6.33 17.53
CA HIS A 207 -8.79 6.53 16.17
C HIS A 207 -9.17 8.00 15.95
N CYS A 208 -8.84 8.57 14.78
CA CYS A 208 -9.02 10.00 14.51
C CYS A 208 -10.49 10.50 14.50
N ARG A 209 -11.47 9.60 14.50
CA ARG A 209 -12.92 9.91 14.48
C ARG A 209 -13.71 9.23 15.61
N HIS A 210 -13.09 8.31 16.33
CA HIS A 210 -13.72 7.55 17.39
C HIS A 210 -12.82 7.65 18.63
N ASP A 211 -13.40 7.80 19.79
CA ASP A 211 -12.67 7.90 21.07
C ASP A 211 -12.29 6.50 21.61
N VAL A 212 -11.78 5.65 20.70
CA VAL A 212 -11.31 4.30 21.01
C VAL A 212 -10.01 4.00 20.22
N PRO A 213 -9.11 3.18 20.78
CA PRO A 213 -7.90 2.77 20.06
C PRO A 213 -8.18 2.07 18.75
N VAL A 214 -7.33 2.31 17.74
CA VAL A 214 -7.41 1.66 16.44
C VAL A 214 -7.43 0.13 16.55
N ILE A 215 -6.63 -0.41 17.48
CA ILE A 215 -6.55 -1.86 17.69
C ILE A 215 -7.87 -2.46 18.18
N GLU A 216 -8.64 -1.76 18.99
CA GLU A 216 -9.93 -2.25 19.50
C GLU A 216 -10.96 -2.31 18.36
N LEU A 217 -11.02 -1.27 17.52
CA LEU A 217 -11.85 -1.28 16.31
C LEU A 217 -11.44 -2.40 15.35
N PHE A 218 -10.15 -2.65 15.24
CA PHE A 218 -9.64 -3.70 14.38
C PHE A 218 -9.96 -5.09 14.90
N GLU A 219 -9.89 -5.33 16.21
CA GLU A 219 -10.32 -6.60 16.81
C GLU A 219 -11.80 -6.88 16.54
N ALA A 220 -12.68 -5.88 16.69
CA ALA A 220 -14.09 -6.00 16.31
C ALA A 220 -14.29 -6.23 14.79
N GLU A 221 -13.42 -5.65 13.96
CA GLU A 221 -13.46 -5.83 12.50
C GLU A 221 -13.14 -7.27 12.09
N LYS A 222 -12.37 -8.02 12.88
CA LYS A 222 -12.01 -9.42 12.62
C LYS A 222 -13.23 -10.35 12.53
N ASP A 223 -14.33 -10.06 13.20
CA ASP A 223 -15.57 -10.83 13.11
C ASP A 223 -16.16 -10.84 11.69
N HIS A 224 -15.77 -9.89 10.87
CA HIS A 224 -16.15 -9.77 9.45
C HIS A 224 -15.12 -10.35 8.48
N MET A 225 -14.04 -10.96 8.98
CA MET A 225 -12.98 -11.57 8.17
C MET A 225 -13.15 -13.07 8.01
N LEU A 226 -12.25 -13.69 7.28
CA LEU A 226 -12.22 -15.13 7.02
C LEU A 226 -11.18 -15.79 7.93
N PRO A 227 -11.48 -16.96 8.52
CA PRO A 227 -10.48 -17.72 9.25
C PRO A 227 -9.37 -18.20 8.31
N LEU A 228 -8.16 -18.32 8.84
CA LEU A 228 -7.05 -18.88 8.06
C LEU A 228 -7.25 -20.38 7.83
N PRO A 229 -6.89 -20.88 6.63
CA PRO A 229 -6.84 -22.31 6.37
C PRO A 229 -5.83 -23.01 7.31
N GLY A 230 -6.11 -24.28 7.65
CA GLY A 230 -5.21 -25.08 8.49
C GLY A 230 -3.87 -25.43 7.85
N VAL A 231 -3.75 -25.26 6.54
CA VAL A 231 -2.50 -25.46 5.78
C VAL A 231 -1.97 -24.12 5.32
N ARG A 232 -0.69 -23.87 5.58
CA ARG A 232 0.01 -22.68 5.14
C ARG A 232 0.19 -22.69 3.62
N PHE A 233 -0.09 -21.59 2.94
CA PHE A 233 0.22 -21.45 1.52
C PHE A 233 1.73 -21.32 1.29
N ASP A 234 2.25 -21.99 0.27
CA ASP A 234 3.61 -21.80 -0.21
C ASP A 234 3.63 -20.76 -1.35
N PRO A 235 4.18 -19.56 -1.13
CA PRO A 235 4.18 -18.48 -2.13
C PRO A 235 5.26 -18.64 -3.21
N CYS A 236 5.74 -19.87 -3.45
CA CYS A 236 6.72 -20.18 -4.47
C CYS A 236 6.05 -20.57 -5.81
N ASP A 237 6.60 -20.11 -6.92
CA ASP A 237 6.23 -20.58 -8.25
C ASP A 237 7.07 -21.82 -8.62
N TRP A 238 6.55 -22.98 -8.33
CA TRP A 238 7.22 -24.26 -8.62
C TRP A 238 7.19 -24.58 -10.12
N ARG A 239 8.37 -24.75 -10.70
CA ARG A 239 8.55 -25.10 -12.11
C ARG A 239 9.35 -26.38 -12.27
N SER A 240 8.83 -27.33 -13.05
CA SER A 240 9.59 -28.51 -13.46
C SER A 240 10.41 -28.16 -14.70
N VAL A 241 11.72 -28.31 -14.60
CA VAL A 241 12.64 -28.05 -15.71
C VAL A 241 13.51 -29.28 -15.96
N LYS A 242 13.91 -29.48 -17.22
CA LYS A 242 14.90 -30.52 -17.57
C LYS A 242 16.30 -29.93 -17.51
N THR A 243 17.23 -30.67 -16.96
CA THR A 243 18.64 -30.32 -17.00
C THR A 243 19.22 -30.64 -18.39
N ASP A 244 20.17 -29.85 -18.82
CA ASP A 244 20.96 -30.15 -20.01
C ASP A 244 22.04 -31.22 -19.74
N LYS A 245 22.84 -31.54 -20.79
CA LYS A 245 23.94 -32.55 -20.71
C LYS A 245 25.04 -32.17 -19.69
N THR A 246 25.12 -30.94 -19.27
CA THR A 246 26.08 -30.44 -18.28
C THR A 246 25.51 -30.39 -16.87
N GLY A 247 24.29 -30.90 -16.64
CA GLY A 247 23.63 -30.88 -15.35
C GLY A 247 23.10 -29.50 -14.93
N ALA A 248 22.94 -28.56 -15.87
CA ALA A 248 22.38 -27.26 -15.59
C ALA A 248 20.92 -27.15 -16.05
N ALA A 249 20.08 -26.49 -15.23
CA ALA A 249 18.70 -26.15 -15.54
C ALA A 249 18.63 -24.69 -16.03
N ALA A 250 17.93 -24.46 -17.12
CA ALA A 250 17.63 -23.11 -17.61
C ALA A 250 16.25 -22.67 -17.10
N ILE A 251 16.23 -21.54 -16.39
CA ILE A 251 14.99 -20.92 -15.87
C ILE A 251 15.07 -19.43 -16.21
N ASP A 252 14.12 -18.95 -16.99
CA ASP A 252 14.07 -17.55 -17.48
C ASP A 252 15.43 -17.13 -18.07
N ALA A 253 16.08 -16.93 -18.73
CA ALA A 253 17.40 -16.55 -19.27
C ALA A 253 18.62 -16.87 -18.36
N ASN A 254 18.42 -17.48 -17.17
CA ASN A 254 19.48 -17.86 -16.24
C ASN A 254 19.74 -19.39 -16.26
N ARG A 255 20.99 -19.78 -15.99
CA ARG A 255 21.38 -21.19 -15.82
C ARG A 255 21.77 -21.46 -14.40
N TYR A 256 21.18 -22.51 -13.82
CA TYR A 256 21.42 -22.94 -12.45
C TYR A 256 22.02 -24.35 -12.45
N PRO A 257 23.13 -24.60 -11.74
CA PRO A 257 23.62 -25.95 -11.60
C PRO A 257 22.59 -26.76 -10.81
N ALA A 258 22.13 -27.87 -11.37
CA ALA A 258 21.40 -28.84 -10.61
C ALA A 258 22.46 -29.60 -9.79
N GLY A 259 22.28 -29.65 -8.47
CA GLY A 259 23.19 -30.40 -7.59
C GLY A 259 23.37 -31.86 -8.03
N PRO A 260 24.41 -32.55 -7.53
CA PRO A 260 24.60 -33.95 -7.83
C PRO A 260 23.36 -34.76 -7.41
N LYS A 261 23.01 -35.73 -8.27
CA LYS A 261 21.94 -36.71 -7.95
C LYS A 261 22.30 -37.54 -6.76
#